data_c3c94a580a0c2cdab628267209b010f1
#
_entry.id   c3c94a580a0c2cdab628267209b010f1
#
_cell.length_a   1.000
_cell.length_b   1.000
_cell.length_c   1.000
_cell.angle_alpha   90.00
_cell.angle_beta   90.00
_cell.angle_gamma   90.00
#
_symmetry.space_group_name_H-M   'P 1'
#
loop_
_entity.id
_entity.type
_entity.pdbx_description
1 polymer ?
#
loop_
_entity_poly.entity_id
_entity_poly.type
_entity_poly.pdbx_seq_one_letter_code
_entity_poly.pdbx_strand_id
1 'polypeptide(L)'
;MREIYKTKTVPLPYKSIDGLENIDKVIEIDQAPIGRTPRSNPATYTGLFTFIRDLYSQLPESKMRGYSTGRFSFNVEGGRCEGCGGDGLKKIEMNFLPDVYVQCDVCHGKRYNRETLEVLYKTKSIADVLEMRVEEALKFFDELPRIKRKIKG
;
A
#
# COMPACT_ATOMS: atom_id res chain seq x y z
N MET A 1 0.79 -18.14 20.98
CA MET A 1 0.08 -16.82 20.89
C MET A 1 -0.61 -16.43 22.20
N ARG A 2 -1.51 -17.25 22.79
CA ARG A 2 -2.21 -16.88 24.03
C ARG A 2 -1.26 -16.65 25.22
N GLU A 3 -0.32 -17.55 25.44
CA GLU A 3 0.62 -17.46 26.56
C GLU A 3 1.62 -16.31 26.43
N ILE A 4 2.09 -16.04 25.22
CA ILE A 4 3.09 -14.98 24.95
C ILE A 4 2.43 -13.60 24.79
N TYR A 5 1.34 -13.50 24.00
CA TYR A 5 0.68 -12.23 23.70
C TYR A 5 -0.65 -12.01 24.39
N LYS A 6 -1.07 -12.93 25.28
CA LYS A 6 -2.35 -12.87 26.02
C LYS A 6 -3.56 -12.65 25.10
N THR A 7 -3.53 -13.23 23.90
CA THR A 7 -4.63 -13.11 22.94
C THR A 7 -5.88 -13.80 23.45
N LYS A 8 -7.06 -13.33 23.04
CA LYS A 8 -8.35 -13.93 23.41
C LYS A 8 -8.65 -15.26 22.68
N THR A 9 -7.81 -15.65 21.74
CA THR A 9 -7.96 -16.88 20.96
C THR A 9 -7.85 -18.10 21.86
N VAL A 10 -8.85 -18.97 21.83
CA VAL A 10 -8.83 -20.22 22.59
C VAL A 10 -7.96 -21.23 21.84
N PRO A 11 -6.87 -21.73 22.44
CA PRO A 11 -6.02 -22.72 21.80
C PRO A 11 -6.74 -24.08 21.73
N LEU A 12 -6.31 -24.92 20.82
CA LEU A 12 -6.72 -26.33 20.81
C LEU A 12 -6.24 -27.01 22.10
N PRO A 13 -6.93 -28.07 22.56
CA PRO A 13 -6.53 -28.79 23.76
C PRO A 13 -5.09 -29.33 23.66
N TYR A 14 -4.29 -29.05 24.67
CA TYR A 14 -2.92 -29.57 24.78
C TYR A 14 -2.63 -29.92 26.24
N LYS A 15 -1.70 -30.85 26.47
CA LYS A 15 -1.38 -31.30 27.86
C LYS A 15 -0.44 -30.33 28.57
N SER A 16 0.69 -30.01 27.94
CA SER A 16 1.68 -29.07 28.48
C SER A 16 2.50 -28.50 27.35
N ILE A 17 3.07 -27.33 27.57
CA ILE A 17 4.08 -26.71 26.69
C ILE A 17 5.19 -26.23 27.61
N ASP A 18 6.39 -26.78 27.43
CA ASP A 18 7.57 -26.40 28.19
C ASP A 18 8.47 -25.51 27.34
N GLY A 19 9.27 -24.64 27.96
CA GLY A 19 10.23 -23.77 27.27
C GLY A 19 9.67 -22.47 26.73
N LEU A 20 8.43 -22.09 27.07
CA LEU A 20 7.82 -20.82 26.66
C LEU A 20 8.60 -19.59 27.15
N GLU A 21 9.32 -19.74 28.26
CA GLU A 21 10.17 -18.70 28.86
C GLU A 21 11.39 -18.36 27.99
N ASN A 22 11.74 -19.23 27.04
CA ASN A 22 12.84 -19.02 26.11
C ASN A 22 12.38 -18.37 24.78
N ILE A 23 11.08 -18.02 24.65
CA ILE A 23 10.49 -17.46 23.44
C ILE A 23 10.07 -16.02 23.69
N ASP A 24 10.79 -15.06 23.13
CA ASP A 24 10.44 -13.65 23.23
C ASP A 24 9.31 -13.26 22.30
N LYS A 25 9.28 -13.86 21.09
CA LYS A 25 8.35 -13.47 20.04
C LYS A 25 7.99 -14.63 19.13
N VAL A 26 6.71 -14.70 18.76
CA VAL A 26 6.21 -15.61 17.73
C VAL A 26 5.70 -14.79 16.55
N ILE A 27 6.17 -15.11 15.35
CA ILE A 27 5.70 -14.52 14.10
C ILE A 27 4.91 -15.58 13.36
N GLU A 28 3.62 -15.32 13.14
CA GLU A 28 2.77 -16.14 12.32
C GLU A 28 2.89 -15.68 10.86
N ILE A 29 3.27 -16.60 9.98
CA ILE A 29 3.37 -16.35 8.54
C ILE A 29 2.27 -17.19 7.89
N ASP A 30 1.32 -16.53 7.24
CA ASP A 30 0.28 -17.16 6.46
C ASP A 30 0.28 -16.65 5.02
N GLN A 31 -0.57 -17.23 4.18
CA GLN A 31 -0.76 -16.81 2.80
C GLN A 31 -2.03 -15.96 2.62
N ALA A 32 -2.55 -15.40 3.72
CA ALA A 32 -3.70 -14.52 3.64
C ALA A 32 -3.36 -13.25 2.81
N PRO A 33 -4.31 -12.75 2.02
CA PRO A 33 -4.10 -11.53 1.26
C PRO A 33 -3.74 -10.35 2.18
N ILE A 34 -2.82 -9.49 1.73
CA ILE A 34 -2.48 -8.26 2.43
C ILE A 34 -3.69 -7.32 2.39
N GLY A 35 -4.46 -7.32 3.48
CA GLY A 35 -5.67 -6.51 3.60
C GLY A 35 -6.86 -7.01 2.77
N ARG A 36 -8.02 -6.39 3.00
CA ARG A 36 -9.30 -6.81 2.39
C ARG A 36 -9.88 -5.76 1.44
N THR A 37 -9.14 -4.72 1.14
CA THR A 37 -9.61 -3.59 0.34
C THR A 37 -8.69 -3.35 -0.87
N PRO A 38 -9.21 -2.78 -1.96
CA PRO A 38 -8.38 -2.40 -3.11
C PRO A 38 -7.24 -1.43 -2.78
N ARG A 39 -7.31 -0.76 -1.63
CA ARG A 39 -6.28 0.20 -1.14
C ARG A 39 -5.10 -0.49 -0.45
N SER A 40 -5.25 -1.76 -0.12
CA SER A 40 -4.19 -2.53 0.54
C SER A 40 -3.22 -3.08 -0.51
N ASN A 41 -1.94 -2.72 -0.36
CA ASN A 41 -0.86 -3.21 -1.20
C ASN A 41 0.45 -3.30 -0.39
N PRO A 42 1.49 -3.99 -0.87
CA PRO A 42 2.75 -4.12 -0.15
C PRO A 42 3.37 -2.78 0.28
N ALA A 43 3.32 -1.76 -0.58
CA ALA A 43 3.91 -0.46 -0.28
C ALA A 43 3.21 0.27 0.88
N THR A 44 1.86 0.13 0.99
CA THR A 44 1.11 0.71 2.11
C THR A 44 1.31 -0.09 3.40
N TYR A 45 1.34 -1.42 3.31
CA TYR A 45 1.51 -2.30 4.46
C TYR A 45 2.87 -2.14 5.14
N THR A 46 3.94 -2.02 4.36
CA THR A 46 5.31 -1.81 4.88
C THR A 46 5.61 -0.37 5.29
N GLY A 47 4.70 0.56 5.04
CA GLY A 47 4.92 2.00 5.22
C GLY A 47 5.85 2.63 4.18
N LEU A 48 6.29 1.88 3.17
CA LEU A 48 7.12 2.37 2.07
C LEU A 48 6.45 3.52 1.32
N PHE A 49 5.13 3.44 1.16
CA PHE A 49 4.37 4.42 0.40
C PHE A 49 4.44 5.84 0.99
N THR A 50 4.64 6.00 2.30
CA THR A 50 4.85 7.30 2.93
C THR A 50 6.10 7.99 2.38
N PHE A 51 7.22 7.27 2.27
CA PHE A 51 8.46 7.82 1.71
C PHE A 51 8.34 8.15 0.22
N ILE A 52 7.57 7.36 -0.53
CA ILE A 52 7.30 7.64 -1.96
C ILE A 52 6.48 8.93 -2.10
N ARG A 53 5.43 9.11 -1.31
CA ARG A 53 4.63 10.35 -1.32
C ARG A 53 5.46 11.57 -0.94
N ASP A 54 6.32 11.45 0.06
CA ASP A 54 7.22 12.52 0.47
C ASP A 54 8.17 12.90 -0.67
N LEU A 55 8.75 11.92 -1.36
CA LEU A 55 9.60 12.15 -2.52
C LEU A 55 8.84 12.96 -3.59
N TYR A 56 7.65 12.51 -4.01
CA TYR A 56 6.87 13.19 -5.03
C TYR A 56 6.47 14.61 -4.63
N SER A 57 6.17 14.86 -3.36
CA SER A 57 5.86 16.22 -2.86
C SER A 57 7.07 17.16 -2.89
N GLN A 58 8.30 16.63 -2.85
CA GLN A 58 9.53 17.44 -2.89
C GLN A 58 10.02 17.76 -4.31
N LEU A 59 9.42 17.16 -5.34
CA LEU A 59 9.81 17.43 -6.72
C LEU A 59 9.54 18.89 -7.11
N PRO A 60 10.37 19.49 -7.98
CA PRO A 60 10.19 20.88 -8.41
C PRO A 60 8.79 21.18 -8.93
N GLU A 61 8.23 20.29 -9.75
CA GLU A 61 6.89 20.40 -10.29
C GLU A 61 5.82 20.46 -9.19
N SER A 62 5.93 19.62 -8.18
CA SER A 62 5.02 19.61 -7.02
C SER A 62 5.10 20.91 -6.23
N LYS A 63 6.31 21.43 -6.02
CA LYS A 63 6.52 22.70 -5.31
C LYS A 63 5.96 23.89 -6.08
N MET A 64 6.15 23.94 -7.39
CA MET A 64 5.57 24.97 -8.25
C MET A 64 4.04 24.98 -8.23
N ARG A 65 3.42 23.79 -8.15
CA ARG A 65 1.96 23.61 -8.09
C ARG A 65 1.39 23.69 -6.67
N GLY A 66 2.23 23.84 -5.65
CA GLY A 66 1.79 23.85 -4.24
C GLY A 66 1.27 22.49 -3.75
N TYR A 67 1.74 21.38 -4.32
CA TYR A 67 1.30 20.04 -3.95
C TYR A 67 2.00 19.55 -2.70
N SER A 68 1.24 19.26 -1.67
CA SER A 68 1.71 18.62 -0.45
C SER A 68 1.71 17.08 -0.56
N THR A 69 2.28 16.41 0.43
CA THR A 69 2.29 14.93 0.53
C THR A 69 0.87 14.32 0.44
N GLY A 70 -0.14 15.05 0.94
CA GLY A 70 -1.55 14.62 0.86
C GLY A 70 -2.04 14.46 -0.57
N ARG A 71 -1.56 15.29 -1.52
CA ARG A 71 -1.90 15.21 -2.95
C ARG A 71 -1.59 13.83 -3.54
N PHE A 72 -0.53 13.20 -3.07
CA PHE A 72 -0.06 11.91 -3.53
C PHE A 72 -0.64 10.72 -2.74
N SER A 73 -1.65 10.96 -1.91
CA SER A 73 -2.42 9.92 -1.22
C SER A 73 -3.69 9.59 -1.99
N PHE A 74 -3.88 8.32 -2.35
CA PHE A 74 -5.14 7.88 -2.94
C PHE A 74 -6.29 7.75 -1.92
N ASN A 75 -6.02 8.00 -0.63
CA ASN A 75 -7.03 8.00 0.43
C ASN A 75 -7.60 9.40 0.73
N VAL A 76 -6.94 10.45 0.24
CA VAL A 76 -7.27 11.85 0.55
C VAL A 76 -7.78 12.54 -0.73
N GLU A 77 -8.78 13.39 -0.55
CA GLU A 77 -9.31 14.22 -1.65
C GLU A 77 -8.26 15.19 -2.20
N GLY A 78 -8.47 15.61 -3.43
CA GLY A 78 -7.61 16.56 -4.13
C GLY A 78 -6.65 15.91 -5.13
N GLY A 79 -6.02 14.77 -4.83
CA GLY A 79 -5.11 14.09 -5.75
C GLY A 79 -5.61 12.73 -6.26
N ARG A 80 -6.54 12.11 -5.53
CA ARG A 80 -7.14 10.84 -5.93
C ARG A 80 -8.12 11.01 -7.09
N CYS A 81 -8.39 9.94 -7.79
CA CYS A 81 -9.49 9.87 -8.73
C CYS A 81 -10.83 9.88 -7.99
N GLU A 82 -11.65 10.90 -8.18
CA GLU A 82 -12.96 10.99 -7.52
C GLU A 82 -13.98 9.98 -8.11
N GLY A 83 -13.79 9.52 -9.35
CA GLY A 83 -14.66 8.50 -9.96
C GLY A 83 -14.64 7.14 -9.24
N CYS A 84 -13.54 6.79 -8.57
CA CYS A 84 -13.42 5.56 -7.77
C CYS A 84 -12.97 5.83 -6.32
N GLY A 85 -12.88 7.09 -5.89
CA GLY A 85 -12.40 7.44 -4.57
C GLY A 85 -10.97 7.01 -4.26
N GLY A 86 -10.15 6.75 -5.29
CA GLY A 86 -8.77 6.27 -5.15
C GLY A 86 -8.59 4.74 -5.15
N ASP A 87 -9.66 3.98 -5.31
CA ASP A 87 -9.60 2.51 -5.33
C ASP A 87 -9.02 1.94 -6.64
N GLY A 88 -9.09 2.71 -7.73
CA GLY A 88 -8.70 2.23 -9.07
C GLY A 88 -9.73 1.30 -9.68
N LEU A 89 -10.64 0.77 -8.87
CA LEU A 89 -11.70 -0.16 -9.22
C LEU A 89 -13.05 0.41 -8.81
N LYS A 90 -14.10 0.00 -9.50
CA LYS A 90 -15.50 0.22 -9.11
C LYS A 90 -16.10 -1.11 -8.70
N LYS A 91 -16.76 -1.13 -7.56
CA LYS A 91 -17.51 -2.28 -7.06
C LYS A 91 -18.90 -2.27 -7.71
N ILE A 92 -19.27 -3.37 -8.34
CA ILE A 92 -20.61 -3.60 -8.85
C ILE A 92 -21.29 -4.62 -7.93
N GLU A 93 -22.27 -4.16 -7.16
CA GLU A 93 -23.03 -5.01 -6.25
C GLU A 93 -24.10 -5.78 -7.03
N MET A 94 -24.15 -7.10 -6.83
CA MET A 94 -25.13 -7.99 -7.42
C MET A 94 -25.98 -8.62 -6.32
N ASN A 95 -27.32 -8.57 -6.49
CA ASN A 95 -28.25 -8.97 -5.42
C ASN A 95 -28.15 -10.43 -4.94
N PHE A 96 -27.66 -11.35 -5.75
CA PHE A 96 -27.57 -12.77 -5.40
C PHE A 96 -26.23 -13.41 -5.79
N LEU A 97 -25.28 -12.63 -6.27
CA LEU A 97 -23.96 -13.08 -6.70
C LEU A 97 -22.87 -12.30 -5.92
N PRO A 98 -21.66 -12.85 -5.84
CA PRO A 98 -20.54 -12.11 -5.26
C PRO A 98 -20.31 -10.78 -5.99
N ASP A 99 -19.92 -9.75 -5.26
CA ASP A 99 -19.57 -8.46 -5.81
C ASP A 99 -18.46 -8.58 -6.86
N VAL A 100 -18.62 -7.86 -7.98
CA VAL A 100 -17.63 -7.80 -9.06
C VAL A 100 -16.90 -6.48 -9.02
N TYR A 101 -15.59 -6.52 -9.12
CA TYR A 101 -14.74 -5.35 -9.23
C TYR A 101 -14.31 -5.14 -10.67
N VAL A 102 -14.62 -3.98 -11.23
CA VAL A 102 -14.23 -3.57 -12.58
C VAL A 102 -13.28 -2.39 -12.52
N GLN A 103 -12.40 -2.29 -13.50
CA GLN A 103 -11.47 -1.16 -13.58
C GLN A 103 -12.25 0.16 -13.71
N CYS A 104 -11.80 1.19 -13.00
CA CYS A 104 -12.41 2.52 -13.09
C CYS A 104 -12.25 3.11 -14.50
N ASP A 105 -13.33 3.50 -15.13
CA ASP A 105 -13.40 4.09 -16.46
C ASP A 105 -12.80 5.52 -16.53
N VAL A 106 -12.66 6.21 -15.39
CA VAL A 106 -12.09 7.55 -15.31
C VAL A 106 -10.58 7.53 -15.23
N CYS A 107 -10.02 6.74 -14.30
CA CYS A 107 -8.57 6.70 -14.08
C CYS A 107 -7.88 5.46 -14.65
N HIS A 108 -8.62 4.53 -15.22
CA HIS A 108 -8.10 3.29 -15.80
C HIS A 108 -7.15 2.54 -14.84
N GLY A 109 -7.59 2.40 -13.59
CA GLY A 109 -6.82 1.72 -12.55
C GLY A 109 -5.75 2.57 -11.84
N LYS A 110 -5.42 3.75 -12.34
CA LYS A 110 -4.30 4.57 -11.85
C LYS A 110 -4.52 5.24 -10.50
N ARG A 111 -5.75 5.24 -9.95
CA ARG A 111 -6.11 5.75 -8.62
C ARG A 111 -6.07 7.27 -8.43
N TYR A 112 -5.41 8.02 -9.29
CA TYR A 112 -5.18 9.46 -9.19
C TYR A 112 -5.86 10.22 -10.30
N ASN A 113 -6.08 11.52 -10.09
CA ASN A 113 -6.50 12.42 -11.13
C ASN A 113 -5.33 12.75 -12.07
N ARG A 114 -5.66 13.32 -13.24
CA ARG A 114 -4.70 13.61 -14.29
C ARG A 114 -3.57 14.52 -13.81
N GLU A 115 -3.89 15.58 -13.10
CA GLU A 115 -2.92 16.60 -12.66
C GLU A 115 -1.88 16.01 -11.71
N THR A 116 -2.28 15.07 -10.85
CA THR A 116 -1.34 14.37 -9.95
C THR A 116 -0.42 13.44 -10.74
N LEU A 117 -0.93 12.79 -11.80
CA LEU A 117 -0.16 11.89 -12.65
C LEU A 117 0.86 12.62 -13.56
N GLU A 118 0.70 13.91 -13.77
CA GLU A 118 1.65 14.75 -14.53
C GLU A 118 2.97 14.97 -13.78
N VAL A 119 2.97 14.82 -12.46
CA VAL A 119 4.20 14.90 -11.66
C VAL A 119 5.02 13.63 -11.84
N LEU A 120 6.21 13.76 -12.42
CA LEU A 120 7.05 12.63 -12.77
C LEU A 120 8.39 12.67 -12.02
N TYR A 121 8.80 11.51 -11.50
CA TYR A 121 10.15 11.24 -11.03
C TYR A 121 10.80 10.22 -11.96
N LYS A 122 11.96 10.55 -12.56
CA LYS A 122 12.62 9.71 -13.58
C LYS A 122 11.64 9.17 -14.62
N THR A 123 10.76 10.05 -15.16
CA THR A 123 9.74 9.74 -16.18
C THR A 123 8.56 8.87 -15.70
N LYS A 124 8.46 8.55 -14.42
CA LYS A 124 7.39 7.72 -13.87
C LYS A 124 6.48 8.53 -12.94
N SER A 125 5.17 8.39 -13.12
CA SER A 125 4.17 8.90 -12.20
C SER A 125 4.11 8.06 -10.91
N ILE A 126 3.45 8.58 -9.89
CA ILE A 126 3.25 7.82 -8.65
C ILE A 126 2.42 6.53 -8.87
N ALA A 127 1.50 6.52 -9.84
CA ALA A 127 0.75 5.33 -10.22
C ALA A 127 1.66 4.27 -10.85
N ASP A 128 2.55 4.67 -11.76
CA ASP A 128 3.51 3.76 -12.39
C ASP A 128 4.42 3.11 -11.35
N VAL A 129 4.81 3.86 -10.31
CA VAL A 129 5.62 3.33 -9.20
C VAL A 129 4.86 2.30 -8.37
N LEU A 130 3.55 2.48 -8.16
CA LEU A 130 2.72 1.51 -7.45
C LEU A 130 2.54 0.19 -8.21
N GLU A 131 2.70 0.22 -9.54
CA GLU A 131 2.60 -0.96 -10.41
C GLU A 131 3.95 -1.67 -10.61
N MET A 132 5.07 -1.05 -10.19
CA MET A 132 6.40 -1.66 -10.31
C MET A 132 6.51 -2.93 -9.48
N ARG A 133 7.22 -3.91 -10.02
CA ARG A 133 7.70 -5.05 -9.23
C ARG A 133 8.74 -4.57 -8.22
N VAL A 134 8.88 -5.31 -7.11
CA VAL A 134 9.86 -4.96 -6.05
C VAL A 134 11.28 -4.83 -6.59
N GLU A 135 11.69 -5.71 -7.51
CA GLU A 135 13.01 -5.68 -8.14
C GLU A 135 13.22 -4.41 -9.01
N GLU A 136 12.18 -4.00 -9.73
CA GLU A 136 12.21 -2.77 -10.54
C GLU A 136 12.28 -1.54 -9.64
N ALA A 137 11.45 -1.51 -8.61
CA ALA A 137 11.45 -0.42 -7.63
C ALA A 137 12.79 -0.29 -6.92
N LEU A 138 13.45 -1.42 -6.59
CA LEU A 138 14.77 -1.42 -5.97
C LEU A 138 15.83 -0.74 -6.86
N LYS A 139 15.82 -1.00 -8.17
CA LYS A 139 16.70 -0.36 -9.16
C LYS A 139 16.31 1.10 -9.39
N PHE A 140 15.02 1.38 -9.48
CA PHE A 140 14.49 2.72 -9.72
C PHE A 140 14.86 3.71 -8.60
N PHE A 141 14.79 3.26 -7.35
CA PHE A 141 15.12 4.06 -6.16
C PHE A 141 16.55 3.83 -5.65
N ASP A 142 17.46 3.37 -6.48
CA ASP A 142 18.84 3.02 -6.07
C ASP A 142 19.58 4.19 -5.40
N GLU A 143 19.35 5.41 -5.86
CA GLU A 143 19.95 6.65 -5.35
C GLU A 143 19.29 7.17 -4.05
N LEU A 144 18.21 6.53 -3.58
CA LEU A 144 17.45 6.96 -2.41
C LEU A 144 17.57 5.95 -1.27
N PRO A 145 18.58 6.09 -0.38
CA PRO A 145 18.91 5.07 0.64
C PRO A 145 17.75 4.75 1.58
N ARG A 146 16.91 5.73 1.91
CA ARG A 146 15.76 5.56 2.80
C ARG A 146 14.70 4.63 2.19
N ILE A 147 14.36 4.87 0.92
CA ILE A 147 13.40 4.05 0.17
C ILE A 147 13.99 2.67 -0.08
N LYS A 148 15.24 2.62 -0.59
CA LYS A 148 15.94 1.37 -0.88
C LYS A 148 16.01 0.43 0.35
N ARG A 149 16.29 0.96 1.53
CA ARG A 149 16.32 0.19 2.78
C ARG A 149 14.96 -0.42 3.12
N LYS A 150 13.88 0.34 2.90
CA LYS A 150 12.51 -0.13 3.12
C LYS A 150 12.04 -1.18 2.11
N ILE A 151 12.58 -1.16 0.89
CA ILE A 151 12.26 -2.17 -0.14
C ILE A 151 12.99 -3.50 0.17
N LYS A 152 14.21 -3.44 0.74
CA LYS A 152 15.02 -4.62 1.05
C LYS A 152 14.59 -5.37 2.32
N GLY A 153 13.94 -4.71 3.28
CA GLY A 153 13.48 -5.28 4.56
C GLY A 153 12.07 -5.74 4.52
#